data_aa9f0d4b03a6c915d757725b74231908
#
_entry.id   aa9f0d4b03a6c915d757725b74231908
#
_cell.length_a   1.000
_cell.length_b   1.000
_cell.length_c   1.000
_cell.angle_alpha   90.00
_cell.angle_beta   90.00
_cell.angle_gamma   90.00
#
_symmetry.space_group_name_H-M   'P 1'
#
loop_
_entity.id
_entity.type
_entity.pdbx_description
1 polymer ?
#
loop_
_entity_poly.entity_id
_entity_poly.type
_entity_poly.pdbx_seq_one_letter_code
_entity_poly.pdbx_strand_id
1 'polypeptide(L)'
;FRKPENKKPIEPLKSVKEIKAENRKKAFELLGKIGLEDKAETYPSTLSGGQKQRIAIIRALAMDPEVLLFDEPTSALDPEMVGEVLDLIKEIAREGMTMIVVTHEMGFAKEVATRVIFMDDGVIKEENPPEEFFANPQNPRLKEFLSKVL
;
A
#
# COMPACT_ATOMS: atom_id res chain seq x y z
N PHE A 1 12.22 -45.08 10.47
CA PHE A 1 13.39 -44.34 9.89
C PHE A 1 12.89 -43.18 9.12
N ARG A 2 12.97 -41.96 9.69
CA ARG A 2 12.73 -40.72 8.99
C ARG A 2 13.94 -40.45 8.07
N LYS A 3 13.71 -40.29 6.76
CA LYS A 3 14.72 -39.80 5.83
C LYS A 3 15.17 -38.39 6.28
N PRO A 4 16.47 -38.07 6.23
CA PRO A 4 16.92 -36.70 6.55
C PRO A 4 16.32 -35.72 5.56
N GLU A 5 15.64 -34.67 6.08
CA GLU A 5 15.16 -33.55 5.28
C GLU A 5 16.32 -32.94 4.50
N ASN A 6 16.09 -32.74 3.20
CA ASN A 6 16.99 -32.07 2.29
C ASN A 6 17.34 -30.68 2.86
N LYS A 7 18.43 -30.56 3.58
CA LYS A 7 18.97 -29.25 3.97
C LYS A 7 19.33 -28.52 2.68
N LYS A 8 18.61 -27.41 2.39
CA LYS A 8 19.02 -26.48 1.32
C LYS A 8 20.52 -26.15 1.52
N PRO A 9 21.31 -26.08 0.44
CA PRO A 9 22.71 -25.67 0.55
C PRO A 9 22.77 -24.31 1.27
N ILE A 10 23.66 -24.19 2.25
CA ILE A 10 23.92 -22.90 2.90
C ILE A 10 24.55 -22.00 1.83
N GLU A 11 23.81 -21.00 1.36
CA GLU A 11 24.35 -20.00 0.45
C GLU A 11 25.52 -19.28 1.14
N PRO A 12 26.63 -19.04 0.42
CA PRO A 12 27.75 -18.30 0.98
C PRO A 12 27.31 -16.91 1.42
N LEU A 13 27.76 -16.47 2.59
CA LEU A 13 27.48 -15.15 3.12
C LEU A 13 28.00 -14.08 2.15
N LYS A 14 27.12 -13.22 1.65
CA LYS A 14 27.46 -12.08 0.80
C LYS A 14 28.34 -11.08 1.56
N SER A 15 29.31 -10.50 0.89
CA SER A 15 30.11 -9.42 1.47
C SER A 15 29.24 -8.16 1.67
N VAL A 16 29.62 -7.31 2.62
CA VAL A 16 28.93 -6.01 2.88
C VAL A 16 28.87 -5.14 1.61
N LYS A 17 29.90 -5.24 0.73
CA LYS A 17 29.93 -4.50 -0.54
C LYS A 17 28.86 -5.01 -1.51
N GLU A 18 28.68 -6.31 -1.62
CA GLU A 18 27.65 -6.93 -2.47
C GLU A 18 26.26 -6.59 -1.96
N ILE A 19 26.01 -6.70 -0.65
CA ILE A 19 24.72 -6.33 -0.04
C ILE A 19 24.38 -4.86 -0.31
N LYS A 20 25.35 -3.95 -0.14
CA LYS A 20 25.14 -2.52 -0.44
C LYS A 20 24.80 -2.27 -1.91
N ALA A 21 25.47 -2.98 -2.83
CA ALA A 21 25.21 -2.83 -4.25
C ALA A 21 23.82 -3.33 -4.64
N GLU A 22 23.40 -4.49 -4.10
CA GLU A 22 22.04 -5.03 -4.30
C GLU A 22 20.96 -4.12 -3.74
N ASN A 23 21.15 -3.64 -2.51
CA ASN A 23 20.20 -2.71 -1.89
C ASN A 23 20.07 -1.39 -2.67
N ARG A 24 21.22 -0.87 -3.17
CA ARG A 24 21.18 0.34 -4.02
C ARG A 24 20.42 0.07 -5.32
N LYS A 25 20.66 -1.05 -5.97
CA LYS A 25 19.93 -1.44 -7.18
C LYS A 25 18.42 -1.53 -6.91
N LYS A 26 18.00 -2.24 -5.86
CA LYS A 26 16.60 -2.36 -5.45
C LYS A 26 15.98 -0.99 -5.17
N ALA A 27 16.71 -0.09 -4.50
CA ALA A 27 16.22 1.26 -4.23
C ALA A 27 15.97 2.06 -5.52
N PHE A 28 16.89 1.98 -6.51
CA PHE A 28 16.70 2.64 -7.80
C PHE A 28 15.54 2.04 -8.62
N GLU A 29 15.36 0.72 -8.61
CA GLU A 29 14.22 0.04 -9.25
C GLU A 29 12.89 0.52 -8.64
N LEU A 30 12.82 0.64 -7.31
CA LEU A 30 11.64 1.14 -6.62
C LEU A 30 11.39 2.65 -6.88
N LEU A 31 12.44 3.46 -6.92
CA LEU A 31 12.32 4.87 -7.32
C LEU A 31 11.82 5.01 -8.76
N GLY A 32 12.25 4.12 -9.66
CA GLY A 32 11.77 4.05 -11.03
C GLY A 32 10.29 3.78 -11.16
N LYS A 33 9.73 2.91 -10.31
CA LYS A 33 8.28 2.67 -10.25
C LYS A 33 7.45 3.94 -10.01
N ILE A 34 8.01 4.90 -9.29
CA ILE A 34 7.32 6.15 -8.94
C ILE A 34 7.86 7.38 -9.69
N GLY A 35 8.77 7.17 -10.68
CA GLY A 35 9.33 8.25 -11.51
C GLY A 35 10.17 9.26 -10.72
N LEU A 36 10.89 8.83 -9.68
CA LEU A 36 11.68 9.70 -8.80
C LEU A 36 13.17 9.29 -8.72
N GLU A 37 13.72 8.65 -9.77
CA GLU A 37 15.14 8.25 -9.80
C GLU A 37 16.07 9.46 -9.70
N ASP A 38 15.69 10.59 -10.29
CA ASP A 38 16.42 11.86 -10.25
C ASP A 38 16.49 12.47 -8.83
N LYS A 39 15.63 12.00 -7.93
CA LYS A 39 15.57 12.42 -6.52
C LYS A 39 16.34 11.52 -5.56
N ALA A 40 17.04 10.48 -6.05
CA ALA A 40 17.73 9.48 -5.22
C ALA A 40 18.72 10.08 -4.22
N GLU A 41 19.38 11.19 -4.57
CA GLU A 41 20.36 11.90 -3.72
C GLU A 41 19.76 13.19 -3.12
N THR A 42 18.45 13.38 -3.23
CA THR A 42 17.77 14.60 -2.76
C THR A 42 17.37 14.47 -1.29
N TYR A 43 17.54 15.52 -0.51
CA TYR A 43 17.09 15.52 0.88
C TYR A 43 15.56 15.49 0.99
N PRO A 44 14.97 14.66 1.88
CA PRO A 44 13.52 14.54 2.04
C PRO A 44 12.80 15.86 2.32
N SER A 45 13.48 16.83 2.96
CA SER A 45 12.89 18.15 3.26
C SER A 45 12.51 18.95 2.01
N THR A 46 13.15 18.71 0.88
CA THR A 46 12.93 19.44 -0.38
C THR A 46 11.89 18.78 -1.30
N LEU A 47 11.37 17.62 -0.92
CA LEU A 47 10.37 16.88 -1.67
C LEU A 47 8.95 17.41 -1.37
N SER A 48 8.04 17.33 -2.36
CA SER A 48 6.62 17.62 -2.15
C SER A 48 5.96 16.58 -1.21
N GLY A 49 4.76 16.89 -0.71
CA GLY A 49 3.97 15.97 0.13
C GLY A 49 3.72 14.63 -0.57
N GLY A 50 3.24 14.67 -1.82
CA GLY A 50 2.98 13.46 -2.62
C GLY A 50 4.25 12.67 -2.93
N GLN A 51 5.38 13.33 -3.22
CA GLN A 51 6.67 12.65 -3.39
C GLN A 51 7.12 11.93 -2.12
N LYS A 52 7.02 12.60 -0.96
CA LYS A 52 7.33 11.98 0.34
C LYS A 52 6.47 10.78 0.61
N GLN A 53 5.17 10.87 0.32
CA GLN A 53 4.22 9.77 0.53
C GLN A 53 4.54 8.57 -0.38
N ARG A 54 4.76 8.79 -1.67
CA ARG A 54 5.16 7.73 -2.61
C ARG A 54 6.47 7.07 -2.20
N ILE A 55 7.47 7.84 -1.75
CA ILE A 55 8.73 7.31 -1.22
C ILE A 55 8.49 6.50 0.07
N ALA A 56 7.59 6.93 0.96
CA ALA A 56 7.25 6.16 2.16
C ALA A 56 6.64 4.79 1.81
N ILE A 57 5.79 4.74 0.78
CA ILE A 57 5.19 3.50 0.29
C ILE A 57 6.25 2.55 -0.29
N ILE A 58 7.12 3.01 -1.20
CA ILE A 58 8.15 2.14 -1.79
C ILE A 58 9.20 1.73 -0.77
N ARG A 59 9.46 2.54 0.25
CA ARG A 59 10.32 2.16 1.38
C ARG A 59 9.74 0.99 2.17
N ALA A 60 8.41 0.95 2.38
CA ALA A 60 7.76 -0.20 3.00
C ALA A 60 7.86 -1.45 2.10
N LEU A 61 7.65 -1.31 0.78
CA LEU A 61 7.83 -2.38 -0.20
C LEU A 61 9.27 -2.91 -0.25
N ALA A 62 10.27 -2.08 -0.01
CA ALA A 62 11.67 -2.48 -0.01
C ALA A 62 12.00 -3.57 1.03
N MET A 63 11.18 -3.71 2.07
CA MET A 63 11.30 -4.72 3.12
C MET A 63 10.73 -6.08 2.72
N ASP A 64 10.19 -6.23 1.51
CA ASP A 64 9.49 -7.44 1.01
C ASP A 64 8.42 -7.95 2.00
N PRO A 65 7.45 -7.10 2.41
CA PRO A 65 6.47 -7.46 3.41
C PRO A 65 5.43 -8.45 2.86
N GLU A 66 4.87 -9.30 3.72
CA GLU A 66 3.73 -10.15 3.39
C GLU A 66 2.41 -9.36 3.36
N VAL A 67 2.32 -8.29 4.16
CA VAL A 67 1.13 -7.42 4.28
C VAL A 67 1.57 -5.97 4.41
N LEU A 68 0.88 -5.06 3.70
CA LEU A 68 1.01 -3.62 3.86
C LEU A 68 -0.21 -3.05 4.59
N LEU A 69 0.06 -2.15 5.54
CA LEU A 69 -0.97 -1.41 6.27
C LEU A 69 -0.90 0.07 5.89
N PHE A 70 -2.02 0.61 5.44
CA PHE A 70 -2.16 2.03 5.13
C PHE A 70 -3.21 2.65 6.07
N ASP A 71 -2.82 3.70 6.74
CA ASP A 71 -3.72 4.50 7.58
C ASP A 71 -3.86 5.90 6.95
N GLU A 72 -4.99 6.12 6.29
CA GLU A 72 -5.33 7.35 5.57
C GLU A 72 -4.17 7.91 4.72
N PRO A 73 -3.68 7.18 3.71
CA PRO A 73 -2.45 7.54 2.98
C PRO A 73 -2.53 8.86 2.21
N THR A 74 -3.70 9.45 2.08
CA THR A 74 -3.95 10.70 1.32
C THR A 74 -4.39 11.88 2.17
N SER A 75 -4.68 11.69 3.47
CA SER A 75 -5.32 12.71 4.32
C SER A 75 -4.52 14.02 4.51
N ALA A 76 -3.20 13.96 4.38
CA ALA A 76 -2.31 15.12 4.54
C ALA A 76 -1.81 15.68 3.19
N LEU A 77 -2.45 15.33 2.07
CA LEU A 77 -2.02 15.71 0.74
C LEU A 77 -2.98 16.75 0.12
N ASP A 78 -2.40 17.61 -0.72
CA ASP A 78 -3.19 18.47 -1.59
C ASP A 78 -3.97 17.62 -2.61
N PRO A 79 -5.19 18.02 -3.00
CA PRO A 79 -6.04 17.25 -3.92
C PRO A 79 -5.34 16.86 -5.24
N GLU A 80 -4.44 17.69 -5.75
CA GLU A 80 -3.68 17.43 -6.97
C GLU A 80 -2.72 16.23 -6.82
N MET A 81 -2.29 15.92 -5.60
CA MET A 81 -1.33 14.85 -5.30
C MET A 81 -1.99 13.53 -4.89
N VAL A 82 -3.27 13.56 -4.53
CA VAL A 82 -4.04 12.39 -4.08
C VAL A 82 -4.06 11.32 -5.15
N GLY A 83 -4.34 11.70 -6.40
CA GLY A 83 -4.43 10.79 -7.55
C GLY A 83 -3.17 9.93 -7.72
N GLU A 84 -1.98 10.56 -7.71
CA GLU A 84 -0.70 9.87 -7.90
C GLU A 84 -0.42 8.81 -6.81
N VAL A 85 -0.82 9.10 -5.57
CA VAL A 85 -0.65 8.16 -4.45
C VAL A 85 -1.64 7.00 -4.55
N LEU A 86 -2.90 7.28 -4.87
CA LEU A 86 -3.91 6.24 -5.06
C LEU A 86 -3.57 5.34 -6.25
N ASP A 87 -3.07 5.89 -7.36
CA ASP A 87 -2.69 5.10 -8.54
C ASP A 87 -1.51 4.17 -8.23
N LEU A 88 -0.53 4.62 -7.44
CA LEU A 88 0.53 3.74 -6.94
C LEU A 88 -0.02 2.59 -6.08
N ILE A 89 -0.96 2.86 -5.17
CA ILE A 89 -1.56 1.80 -4.34
C ILE A 89 -2.38 0.83 -5.20
N LYS A 90 -3.09 1.30 -6.24
CA LYS A 90 -3.78 0.45 -7.22
C LYS A 90 -2.81 -0.47 -7.96
N GLU A 91 -1.66 0.04 -8.37
CA GLU A 91 -0.62 -0.75 -9.04
C GLU A 91 -0.12 -1.88 -8.12
N ILE A 92 0.21 -1.55 -6.87
CA ILE A 92 0.63 -2.52 -5.86
C ILE A 92 -0.45 -3.60 -5.61
N ALA A 93 -1.73 -3.20 -5.60
CA ALA A 93 -2.85 -4.13 -5.48
C ALA A 93 -2.92 -5.10 -6.67
N ARG A 94 -2.75 -4.60 -7.90
CA ARG A 94 -2.74 -5.41 -9.13
C ARG A 94 -1.57 -6.39 -9.19
N GLU A 95 -0.45 -6.06 -8.54
CA GLU A 95 0.70 -6.96 -8.38
C GLU A 95 0.42 -8.10 -7.36
N GLY A 96 -0.72 -8.09 -6.69
CA GLY A 96 -1.15 -9.15 -5.77
C GLY A 96 -0.70 -8.95 -4.32
N MET A 97 -0.25 -7.75 -3.93
CA MET A 97 0.12 -7.45 -2.56
C MET A 97 -1.10 -7.50 -1.64
N THR A 98 -0.99 -8.22 -0.52
CA THR A 98 -2.00 -8.19 0.53
C THR A 98 -1.94 -6.86 1.30
N MET A 99 -3.06 -6.15 1.35
CA MET A 99 -3.12 -4.82 1.98
C MET A 99 -4.35 -4.65 2.85
N ILE A 100 -4.20 -3.87 3.93
CA ILE A 100 -5.31 -3.29 4.68
C ILE A 100 -5.19 -1.77 4.55
N VAL A 101 -6.23 -1.13 4.04
CA VAL A 101 -6.24 0.31 3.79
C VAL A 101 -7.39 0.97 4.55
N VAL A 102 -7.07 1.84 5.49
CA VAL A 102 -8.04 2.76 6.10
C VAL A 102 -8.09 3.99 5.20
N THR A 103 -9.26 4.32 4.67
CA THR A 103 -9.41 5.43 3.73
C THR A 103 -10.83 6.01 3.74
N HIS A 104 -10.95 7.27 3.40
CA HIS A 104 -12.20 7.95 3.07
C HIS A 104 -12.41 8.11 1.55
N GLU A 105 -11.51 7.60 0.73
CA GLU A 105 -11.57 7.63 -0.72
C GLU A 105 -12.49 6.50 -1.25
N MET A 106 -13.81 6.74 -1.24
CA MET A 106 -14.80 5.70 -1.57
C MET A 106 -14.69 5.19 -3.00
N GLY A 107 -14.35 6.06 -3.95
CA GLY A 107 -14.10 5.68 -5.35
C GLY A 107 -12.93 4.69 -5.47
N PHE A 108 -11.83 4.95 -4.76
CA PHE A 108 -10.69 4.05 -4.67
C PHE A 108 -11.07 2.72 -4.03
N ALA A 109 -11.75 2.74 -2.86
CA ALA A 109 -12.18 1.52 -2.17
C ALA A 109 -13.07 0.65 -3.06
N LYS A 110 -13.99 1.25 -3.81
CA LYS A 110 -14.88 0.55 -4.76
C LYS A 110 -14.12 -0.11 -5.90
N GLU A 111 -13.05 0.53 -6.40
CA GLU A 111 -12.27 0.04 -7.55
C GLU A 111 -11.31 -1.09 -7.18
N VAL A 112 -10.69 -1.02 -5.99
CA VAL A 112 -9.50 -1.82 -5.66
C VAL A 112 -9.75 -2.90 -4.61
N ALA A 113 -10.69 -2.66 -3.70
CA ALA A 113 -10.92 -3.59 -2.60
C ALA A 113 -11.50 -4.92 -3.08
N THR A 114 -11.06 -6.01 -2.46
CA THR A 114 -11.72 -7.33 -2.59
C THR A 114 -12.78 -7.51 -1.49
N ARG A 115 -12.65 -6.72 -0.41
CA ARG A 115 -13.53 -6.73 0.75
C ARG A 115 -13.52 -5.36 1.40
N VAL A 116 -14.69 -4.83 1.73
CA VAL A 116 -14.85 -3.54 2.41
C VAL A 116 -15.48 -3.75 3.78
N ILE A 117 -14.93 -3.09 4.78
CA ILE A 117 -15.37 -3.18 6.18
C ILE A 117 -15.76 -1.77 6.65
N PHE A 118 -16.98 -1.62 7.15
CA PHE A 118 -17.41 -0.41 7.81
C PHE A 118 -17.32 -0.55 9.32
N MET A 119 -16.53 0.32 9.93
CA MET A 119 -16.37 0.39 11.39
C MET A 119 -16.99 1.70 11.92
N ASP A 120 -17.70 1.59 13.03
CA ASP A 120 -18.28 2.74 13.74
C ASP A 120 -18.33 2.42 15.23
N ASP A 121 -17.98 3.37 16.08
CA ASP A 121 -17.84 3.18 17.53
C ASP A 121 -16.96 1.98 17.95
N GLY A 122 -15.85 1.78 17.24
CA GLY A 122 -14.87 0.72 17.54
C GLY A 122 -15.33 -0.70 17.22
N VAL A 123 -16.45 -0.89 16.53
CA VAL A 123 -16.99 -2.20 16.14
C VAL A 123 -17.26 -2.26 14.64
N ILE A 124 -17.09 -3.47 14.08
CA ILE A 124 -17.46 -3.75 12.69
C ILE A 124 -18.99 -3.76 12.60
N LYS A 125 -19.57 -2.89 11.79
CA LYS A 125 -21.00 -2.76 11.56
C LYS A 125 -21.46 -3.52 10.33
N GLU A 126 -20.64 -3.55 9.29
CA GLU A 126 -20.93 -4.26 8.04
C GLU A 126 -19.63 -4.63 7.32
N GLU A 127 -19.65 -5.75 6.62
CA GLU A 127 -18.54 -6.27 5.82
C GLU A 127 -19.11 -6.97 4.59
N ASN A 128 -18.70 -6.55 3.37
CA ASN A 128 -19.17 -7.10 2.11
C ASN A 128 -18.12 -6.92 0.99
N PRO A 129 -18.23 -7.65 -0.13
CA PRO A 129 -17.56 -7.26 -1.37
C PRO A 129 -17.99 -5.87 -1.82
N PRO A 130 -17.13 -5.13 -2.56
CA PRO A 130 -17.40 -3.74 -2.94
C PRO A 130 -18.75 -3.55 -3.65
N GLU A 131 -19.11 -4.42 -4.58
CA GLU A 131 -20.35 -4.31 -5.34
C GLU A 131 -21.58 -4.29 -4.41
N GLU A 132 -21.62 -5.20 -3.45
CA GLU A 132 -22.73 -5.30 -2.49
C GLU A 132 -22.67 -4.18 -1.46
N PHE A 133 -21.48 -3.88 -0.95
CA PHE A 133 -21.27 -2.84 0.06
C PHE A 133 -21.76 -1.46 -0.39
N PHE A 134 -21.47 -1.07 -1.65
CA PHE A 134 -21.85 0.23 -2.17
C PHE A 134 -23.25 0.27 -2.81
N ALA A 135 -23.73 -0.85 -3.39
CA ALA A 135 -25.03 -0.87 -4.07
C ALA A 135 -26.19 -1.20 -3.14
N ASN A 136 -25.95 -2.00 -2.10
CA ASN A 136 -27.00 -2.52 -1.24
C ASN A 136 -26.58 -2.57 0.25
N PRO A 137 -26.12 -1.45 0.84
CA PRO A 137 -25.75 -1.41 2.25
C PRO A 137 -26.94 -1.79 3.14
N GLN A 138 -26.71 -2.64 4.14
CA GLN A 138 -27.77 -3.10 5.04
C GLN A 138 -27.83 -2.27 6.32
N ASN A 139 -26.69 -1.91 6.88
CA ASN A 139 -26.62 -1.16 8.12
C ASN A 139 -27.13 0.29 7.95
N PRO A 140 -28.08 0.78 8.80
CA PRO A 140 -28.59 2.13 8.68
C PRO A 140 -27.53 3.23 8.80
N ARG A 141 -26.52 3.02 9.64
CA ARG A 141 -25.43 3.97 9.84
C ARG A 141 -24.52 4.03 8.62
N LEU A 142 -24.26 2.90 7.96
CA LEU A 142 -23.55 2.86 6.69
C LEU A 142 -24.31 3.58 5.58
N LYS A 143 -25.64 3.38 5.50
CA LYS A 143 -26.51 4.11 4.53
C LYS A 143 -26.40 5.62 4.71
N GLU A 144 -26.49 6.08 5.96
CA GLU A 144 -26.33 7.50 6.29
C GLU A 144 -24.95 8.02 5.90
N PHE A 145 -23.90 7.26 6.20
CA PHE A 145 -22.51 7.63 5.84
C PHE A 145 -22.36 7.75 4.33
N LEU A 146 -22.71 6.71 3.57
CA LEU A 146 -22.56 6.70 2.11
C LEU A 146 -23.36 7.82 1.44
N SER A 147 -24.56 8.15 1.93
CA SER A 147 -25.37 9.26 1.38
C SER A 147 -24.75 10.65 1.54
N LYS A 148 -23.71 10.79 2.38
CA LYS A 148 -23.00 12.06 2.59
C LYS A 148 -21.69 12.15 1.81
N VAL A 149 -21.15 11.00 1.37
CA VAL A 149 -19.82 10.92 0.75
C VAL A 149 -19.86 10.55 -0.73
N LEU A 150 -20.97 9.98 -1.21
CA LEU A 150 -21.26 9.67 -2.61
C LEU A 150 -22.31 10.62 -3.17
#